data_02cb4f28823ed870e3d30d9413a6bc41
#
_entry.id   02cb4f28823ed870e3d30d9413a6bc41
#
_cell.length_a   1.000
_cell.length_b   1.000
_cell.length_c   1.000
_cell.angle_alpha   90.00
_cell.angle_beta   90.00
_cell.angle_gamma   90.00
#
_symmetry.space_group_name_H-M   'P 1'
#
loop_
_entity.id
_entity.type
_entity.pdbx_description
1 polymer ?
#
loop_
_entity_poly.entity_id
_entity_poly.type
_entity_poly.pdbx_seq_one_letter_code
_entity_poly.pdbx_strand_id
1 'polypeptide(L)'
;MKITPTLEECKNIAAEGDYGVIPISTELYADMTTPIEVLRILKKVSGHVYLLESAEADKRWGRYSFLGYDPLLEITCYNGMTTIKSELTSRTDSGDVRGIIRNVMEELSLIHI
;
A
#
# COMPACT_ATOMS: atom_id res chain seq x y z
N MET A 1 -4.39 -7.45 -21.60
CA MET A 1 -4.09 -6.82 -20.30
C MET A 1 -2.59 -6.54 -20.23
N LYS A 2 -2.26 -5.28 -20.04
CA LYS A 2 -0.84 -4.86 -19.99
C LYS A 2 -0.40 -4.66 -18.55
N ILE A 3 0.68 -5.33 -18.18
CA ILE A 3 1.27 -5.21 -16.85
C ILE A 3 2.50 -4.30 -16.93
N THR A 4 2.57 -3.30 -16.06
CA THR A 4 3.65 -2.31 -16.04
C THR A 4 4.27 -2.24 -14.64
N PRO A 5 5.60 -2.28 -14.49
CA PRO A 5 6.59 -2.60 -15.53
C PRO A 5 6.57 -4.07 -15.93
N THR A 6 7.17 -4.39 -17.08
CA THR A 6 7.30 -5.77 -17.52
C THR A 6 8.29 -6.53 -16.65
N LEU A 7 8.29 -7.87 -16.74
CA LEU A 7 9.24 -8.70 -15.98
C LEU A 7 10.69 -8.31 -16.30
N GLU A 8 10.99 -8.06 -17.55
CA GLU A 8 12.33 -7.66 -17.97
C GLU A 8 12.74 -6.30 -17.39
N GLU A 9 11.81 -5.33 -17.42
CA GLU A 9 12.02 -4.03 -16.80
C GLU A 9 12.24 -4.15 -15.28
N CYS A 10 11.48 -5.02 -14.61
CA CYS A 10 11.66 -5.28 -13.18
C CYS A 10 13.04 -5.85 -12.88
N LYS A 11 13.53 -6.77 -13.70
CA LYS A 11 14.87 -7.33 -13.54
C LYS A 11 15.96 -6.27 -13.70
N ASN A 12 15.80 -5.38 -14.67
CA ASN A 12 16.73 -4.28 -14.89
C ASN A 12 16.74 -3.30 -13.72
N ILE A 13 15.57 -2.94 -13.21
CA ILE A 13 15.43 -2.05 -12.06
C ILE A 13 16.08 -2.67 -10.82
N ALA A 14 15.85 -3.94 -10.58
CA ALA A 14 16.42 -4.65 -9.43
C ALA A 14 17.95 -4.73 -9.52
N ALA A 15 18.51 -4.83 -10.73
CA ALA A 15 19.94 -4.90 -10.93
C ALA A 15 20.63 -3.54 -10.77
N GLU A 16 19.92 -2.43 -11.04
CA GLU A 16 20.50 -1.08 -11.05
C GLU A 16 20.42 -0.37 -9.70
N GLY A 17 19.57 -0.79 -8.78
CA GLY A 17 19.31 0.00 -7.58
C GLY A 17 19.07 -0.79 -6.32
N ASP A 18 19.04 -0.04 -5.23
CA ASP A 18 18.80 -0.53 -3.88
C ASP A 18 17.31 -0.39 -3.50
N TYR A 19 16.43 -0.79 -4.42
CA TYR A 19 15.01 -0.67 -4.19
C TYR A 19 14.47 -1.90 -3.46
N GLY A 20 13.77 -1.68 -2.36
CA GLY A 20 13.18 -2.77 -1.58
C GLY A 20 11.87 -3.28 -2.15
N VAL A 21 11.14 -2.43 -2.89
CA VAL A 21 9.81 -2.76 -3.42
C VAL A 21 9.66 -2.15 -4.81
N ILE A 22 9.11 -2.91 -5.73
CA ILE A 22 8.78 -2.45 -7.08
C ILE A 22 7.28 -2.58 -7.26
N PRO A 23 6.53 -1.47 -7.37
CA PRO A 23 5.09 -1.55 -7.60
C PRO A 23 4.81 -2.01 -9.03
N ILE A 24 3.86 -2.92 -9.15
CA ILE A 24 3.42 -3.47 -10.43
C ILE A 24 1.94 -3.13 -10.60
N SER A 25 1.57 -2.62 -11.76
CA SER A 25 0.21 -2.19 -12.00
C SER A 25 -0.36 -2.70 -13.32
N THR A 26 -1.67 -2.76 -13.37
CA THR A 26 -2.42 -2.99 -14.60
C THR A 26 -3.72 -2.20 -14.53
N GLU A 27 -4.29 -1.90 -15.67
CA GLU A 27 -5.56 -1.19 -15.76
C GLU A 27 -6.67 -2.14 -16.23
N LEU A 28 -7.80 -2.07 -15.56
CA LEU A 28 -8.99 -2.84 -15.88
C LEU A 28 -10.18 -1.89 -16.01
N TYR A 29 -11.13 -2.22 -16.88
CA TYR A 29 -12.39 -1.50 -16.94
C TYR A 29 -13.24 -1.82 -15.71
N ALA A 30 -13.84 -0.78 -15.14
CA ALA A 30 -14.67 -0.91 -13.94
C ALA A 30 -16.11 -0.45 -14.23
N ASP A 31 -16.57 -0.64 -15.45
CA ASP A 31 -17.89 -0.20 -15.91
C ASP A 31 -19.05 -0.98 -15.26
N MET A 32 -18.78 -2.14 -14.67
CA MET A 32 -19.79 -3.00 -14.05
C MET A 32 -19.68 -3.08 -12.54
N THR A 33 -18.88 -2.22 -11.91
CA THR A 33 -18.66 -2.28 -10.47
C THR A 33 -18.49 -0.91 -9.85
N THR A 34 -18.62 -0.84 -8.53
CA THR A 34 -18.42 0.38 -7.74
C THR A 34 -17.33 0.13 -6.71
N PRO A 35 -16.72 1.20 -6.14
CA PRO A 35 -15.74 1.02 -5.06
C PRO A 35 -16.27 0.23 -3.87
N ILE A 36 -17.53 0.43 -3.50
CA ILE A 36 -18.16 -0.30 -2.39
C ILE A 36 -18.29 -1.78 -2.69
N GLU A 37 -18.65 -2.14 -3.93
CA GLU A 37 -18.71 -3.55 -4.33
C GLU A 37 -17.34 -4.21 -4.29
N VAL A 38 -16.31 -3.51 -4.75
CA VAL A 38 -14.94 -4.01 -4.68
C VAL A 38 -14.53 -4.21 -3.23
N LEU A 39 -14.87 -3.27 -2.34
CA LEU A 39 -14.58 -3.40 -0.91
C LEU A 39 -15.23 -4.65 -0.31
N ARG A 40 -16.47 -4.95 -0.67
CA ARG A 40 -17.15 -6.16 -0.23
C ARG A 40 -16.42 -7.43 -0.65
N ILE A 41 -15.94 -7.45 -1.88
CA ILE A 41 -15.18 -8.58 -2.41
C ILE A 41 -13.86 -8.74 -1.64
N LEU A 42 -13.15 -7.64 -1.42
CA LEU A 42 -11.88 -7.65 -0.69
C LEU A 42 -12.03 -8.12 0.75
N LYS A 43 -13.15 -7.79 1.40
CA LYS A 43 -13.43 -8.26 2.76
C LYS A 43 -13.54 -9.78 2.87
N LYS A 44 -13.85 -10.46 1.79
CA LYS A 44 -13.95 -11.93 1.78
C LYS A 44 -12.57 -12.60 1.72
N VAL A 45 -11.55 -11.89 1.23
CA VAL A 45 -10.23 -12.46 1.01
C VAL A 45 -9.17 -11.92 1.97
N SER A 46 -9.48 -10.85 2.71
CA SER A 46 -8.54 -10.25 3.64
C SER A 46 -9.24 -9.76 4.90
N GLY A 47 -8.60 -9.94 6.04
CA GLY A 47 -9.05 -9.36 7.31
C GLY A 47 -8.75 -7.89 7.47
N HIS A 48 -7.91 -7.34 6.60
CA HIS A 48 -7.52 -5.92 6.61
C HIS A 48 -7.80 -5.31 5.25
N VAL A 49 -8.79 -4.44 5.20
CA VAL A 49 -9.16 -3.72 3.98
C VAL A 49 -9.42 -2.26 4.31
N TYR A 50 -9.19 -1.37 3.35
CA TYR A 50 -9.55 0.04 3.51
C TYR A 50 -10.12 0.61 2.23
N LEU A 51 -10.90 1.66 2.39
CA LEU A 51 -11.44 2.47 1.29
C LEU A 51 -11.27 3.93 1.67
N LEU A 52 -10.60 4.68 0.82
CA LEU A 52 -10.45 6.12 0.95
C LEU A 52 -11.21 6.79 -0.19
N GLU A 53 -12.19 7.61 0.18
CA GLU A 53 -12.96 8.40 -0.77
C GLU A 53 -12.86 9.87 -0.40
N SER A 54 -12.75 10.74 -1.40
CA SER A 54 -12.75 12.17 -1.15
C SER A 54 -14.19 12.67 -1.02
N ALA A 55 -14.44 13.43 0.04
CA ALA A 55 -15.71 14.13 0.23
C ALA A 55 -15.69 15.54 -0.42
N GLU A 56 -14.54 15.97 -0.92
CA GLU A 56 -14.41 17.29 -1.55
C GLU A 56 -14.78 17.26 -3.02
N ALA A 57 -15.34 18.35 -3.50
CA ALA A 57 -15.69 18.51 -4.92
C ALA A 57 -14.49 18.88 -5.79
N ASP A 58 -13.27 18.76 -5.29
CA ASP A 58 -12.05 19.02 -6.05
C ASP A 58 -11.92 18.01 -7.19
N LYS A 59 -11.85 18.53 -8.40
CA LYS A 59 -11.77 17.72 -9.62
C LYS A 59 -10.48 16.89 -9.74
N ARG A 60 -9.44 17.22 -8.98
CA ARG A 60 -8.16 16.48 -9.01
C ARG A 60 -8.21 15.21 -8.18
N TRP A 61 -8.65 15.32 -6.94
CA TRP A 61 -8.63 14.23 -5.97
C TRP A 61 -9.98 13.59 -5.74
N GLY A 62 -11.08 14.38 -5.91
CA GLY A 62 -12.43 13.91 -5.69
C GLY A 62 -12.92 12.84 -6.66
N ARG A 63 -12.20 12.62 -7.77
CA ARG A 63 -12.57 11.63 -8.78
C ARG A 63 -11.96 10.23 -8.55
N TYR A 64 -11.12 10.08 -7.54
CA TYR A 64 -10.47 8.83 -7.25
C TYR A 64 -10.94 8.25 -5.93
N SER A 65 -11.10 6.93 -5.92
CA SER A 65 -11.24 6.15 -4.70
C SER A 65 -10.03 5.22 -4.60
N PHE A 66 -9.49 5.06 -3.41
CA PHE A 66 -8.33 4.21 -3.16
C PHE A 66 -8.74 3.06 -2.26
N LEU A 67 -8.45 1.84 -2.68
CA LEU A 67 -8.72 0.65 -1.90
C LEU A 67 -7.43 -0.14 -1.70
N GLY A 68 -7.32 -0.77 -0.54
CA GLY A 68 -6.19 -1.64 -0.27
C GLY A 68 -6.60 -2.83 0.58
N TYR A 69 -5.83 -3.89 0.49
CA TYR A 69 -6.06 -5.11 1.23
C TYR A 69 -4.77 -5.89 1.40
N ASP A 70 -4.78 -6.86 2.28
CA ASP A 70 -3.68 -7.78 2.53
C ASP A 70 -2.34 -7.07 2.75
N PRO A 71 -2.23 -6.24 3.82
CA PRO A 71 -1.00 -5.50 4.08
C PRO A 71 0.14 -6.44 4.47
N LEU A 72 1.36 -6.09 4.06
CA LEU A 72 2.56 -6.80 4.47
C LEU A 72 3.04 -6.37 5.85
N LEU A 73 2.68 -5.16 6.24
CA LEU A 73 3.17 -4.56 7.47
C LEU A 73 2.07 -3.72 8.10
N GLU A 74 1.92 -3.86 9.41
CA GLU A 74 0.96 -3.09 10.20
C GLU A 74 1.68 -2.31 11.27
N ILE A 75 1.44 -1.02 11.34
CA ILE A 75 2.01 -0.15 12.37
C ILE A 75 0.86 0.42 13.19
N THR A 76 0.87 0.13 14.49
CA THR A 76 -0.10 0.67 15.42
C THR A 76 0.60 1.38 16.56
N CYS A 77 0.03 2.49 16.99
CA CYS A 77 0.57 3.26 18.12
C CYS A 77 -0.54 3.47 19.16
N TYR A 78 -0.25 3.08 20.40
CA TYR A 78 -1.17 3.22 21.50
C TYR A 78 -0.39 3.54 22.79
N ASN A 79 -0.81 4.60 23.50
CA ASN A 79 -0.15 5.04 24.74
C ASN A 79 1.35 5.24 24.60
N GLY A 80 1.80 5.82 23.50
CA GLY A 80 3.22 6.06 23.25
C GLY A 80 4.02 4.83 22.85
N MET A 81 3.37 3.67 22.75
CA MET A 81 4.00 2.42 22.31
C MET A 81 3.60 2.13 20.87
N THR A 82 4.59 1.97 20.01
CA THR A 82 4.39 1.67 18.59
C THR A 82 4.73 0.21 18.32
N THR A 83 3.79 -0.52 17.76
CA THR A 83 4.00 -1.92 17.39
C THR A 83 4.08 -2.02 15.87
N ILE A 84 5.15 -2.65 15.38
CA ILE A 84 5.35 -2.94 13.96
C ILE A 84 5.20 -4.45 13.80
N LYS A 85 4.16 -4.84 13.09
CA LYS A 85 3.80 -6.26 12.93
C LYS A 85 3.84 -6.65 11.46
N SER A 86 4.58 -7.70 11.15
CA SER A 86 4.56 -8.36 9.85
C SER A 86 4.13 -9.82 10.04
N GLU A 87 4.04 -10.56 8.95
CA GLU A 87 3.65 -11.96 8.99
C GLU A 87 4.57 -12.82 9.87
N LEU A 88 5.85 -12.51 9.88
CA LEU A 88 6.89 -13.31 10.58
C LEU A 88 7.42 -12.67 11.85
N THR A 89 7.26 -11.35 12.01
CA THR A 89 7.86 -10.63 13.13
C THR A 89 6.89 -9.63 13.75
N SER A 90 7.15 -9.35 15.03
CA SER A 90 6.44 -8.28 15.73
C SER A 90 7.45 -7.62 16.67
N ARG A 91 7.54 -6.30 16.63
CA ARG A 91 8.40 -5.54 17.53
C ARG A 91 7.68 -4.33 18.05
N THR A 92 8.02 -3.93 19.27
CA THR A 92 7.43 -2.77 19.93
C THR A 92 8.53 -1.76 20.26
N ASP A 93 8.25 -0.49 20.01
CA ASP A 93 9.19 0.60 20.26
C ASP A 93 8.46 1.75 20.95
N SER A 94 9.10 2.37 21.93
CA SER A 94 8.55 3.51 22.68
C SER A 94 9.02 4.86 22.14
N GLY A 95 9.77 4.89 21.04
CA GLY A 95 10.28 6.10 20.45
C GLY A 95 9.23 6.94 19.71
N ASP A 96 9.67 8.00 19.05
CA ASP A 96 8.81 8.86 18.26
C ASP A 96 8.22 8.10 17.08
N VAL A 97 6.89 8.04 16.99
CA VAL A 97 6.18 7.32 15.94
C VAL A 97 6.53 7.84 14.54
N ARG A 98 6.76 9.14 14.40
CA ARG A 98 7.14 9.73 13.10
C ARG A 98 8.49 9.21 12.62
N GLY A 99 9.45 9.12 13.53
CA GLY A 99 10.77 8.56 13.22
C GLY A 99 10.70 7.09 12.88
N ILE A 100 9.86 6.33 13.58
CA ILE A 100 9.66 4.90 13.34
C ILE A 100 9.07 4.68 11.93
N ILE A 101 8.04 5.44 11.57
CA ILE A 101 7.42 5.35 10.24
C ILE A 101 8.43 5.73 9.15
N ARG A 102 9.21 6.78 9.38
CA ARG A 102 10.24 7.21 8.42
C ARG A 102 11.27 6.10 8.18
N ASN A 103 11.74 5.45 9.24
CA ASN A 103 12.70 4.36 9.12
C ASN A 103 12.13 3.16 8.34
N VAL A 104 10.86 2.83 8.58
CA VAL A 104 10.18 1.77 7.84
C VAL A 104 10.09 2.12 6.36
N MET A 105 9.74 3.35 6.02
CA MET A 105 9.65 3.80 4.64
C MET A 105 11.01 3.78 3.94
N GLU A 106 12.08 4.12 4.64
CA GLU A 106 13.44 4.05 4.10
C GLU A 106 13.85 2.60 3.79
N GLU A 107 13.49 1.66 4.67
CA GLU A 107 13.78 0.24 4.44
C GLU A 107 13.06 -0.29 3.20
N LEU A 108 11.85 0.19 2.92
CA LEU A 108 11.06 -0.23 1.77
C LEU A 108 11.58 0.37 0.46
N SER A 109 12.09 1.60 0.48
CA SER A 109 12.65 2.28 -0.70
C SER A 109 11.84 2.08 -1.98
N LEU A 110 10.64 2.68 -2.00
CA LEU A 110 9.74 2.54 -3.15
C LEU A 110 10.25 3.24 -4.40
N ILE A 111 10.08 2.59 -5.54
CA ILE A 111 10.28 3.21 -6.85
C ILE A 111 9.06 4.04 -7.21
N HIS A 112 9.30 5.26 -7.68
CA HIS A 112 8.26 6.10 -8.27
C HIS A 112 8.20 5.85 -9.78
N ILE A 113 7.07 5.33 -10.21
CA ILE A 113 6.80 5.06 -11.62
C ILE A 113 5.81 6.10 -12.15
#